data_7e2c1bd14dc4a3820c885237c3933ae2
#
_entry.id   7e2c1bd14dc4a3820c885237c3933ae2
#
_cell.length_a   1.000
_cell.length_b   1.000
_cell.length_c   1.000
_cell.angle_alpha   90.00
_cell.angle_beta   90.00
_cell.angle_gamma   90.00
#
_symmetry.space_group_name_H-M   'P 1'
#
loop_
_entity.id
_entity.type
_entity.pdbx_description
1 polymer ?
#
loop_
_entity_poly.entity_id
_entity_poly.type
_entity_poly.pdbx_seq_one_letter_code
_entity_poly.pdbx_strand_id
1 'polypeptide(L)'
;MKKTRLLTTALLALAGIGLGVAPASAASVSYSDGDLFLAFYATSGSGKSTDYLINLGSASTFGNASSPMTLNIGDIGTDLVDTYGADWNTRSDLYWGVFGTTYNKTVGSDPADTVYMTKPESSIGTIGTGFTRATGNGQRTYDADMHSVGNAYGNFGYSSTVNSPVGVLQSINDQNAFEDYQTVQNGNITSFTVYSNTMGNFGNLTGGTALDLFRMAPAPLNSQLAGDYVGTFTIDDSGVVTFSPVPEPGTCVLIGTAAAFLLVVIRRRKIQNA
;
A
#
# COMPACT_ATOMS: atom_id res chain seq x y z
N MET A 1 -85.19 0.97 -10.38
CA MET A 1 -83.95 0.18 -10.45
C MET A 1 -82.81 1.10 -10.19
N LYS A 2 -82.26 1.11 -8.96
CA LYS A 2 -81.08 1.89 -8.52
C LYS A 2 -79.86 0.97 -8.40
N LYS A 3 -78.84 1.18 -9.22
CA LYS A 3 -77.60 0.43 -9.16
C LYS A 3 -76.65 1.09 -8.15
N THR A 4 -76.42 0.39 -7.04
CA THR A 4 -75.48 0.77 -6.01
C THR A 4 -74.05 0.36 -6.46
N ARG A 5 -73.13 1.32 -6.59
CA ARG A 5 -71.70 1.05 -6.84
C ARG A 5 -70.99 0.91 -5.49
N LEU A 6 -70.43 -0.26 -5.25
CA LEU A 6 -69.49 -0.50 -4.13
C LEU A 6 -68.14 0.13 -4.51
N LEU A 7 -67.69 1.10 -3.72
CA LEU A 7 -66.30 1.56 -3.70
C LEU A 7 -65.51 0.64 -2.78
N THR A 8 -64.57 -0.11 -3.36
CA THR A 8 -63.60 -0.90 -2.59
C THR A 8 -62.38 -0.01 -2.34
N THR A 9 -62.21 0.43 -1.09
CA THR A 9 -61.05 1.20 -0.64
C THR A 9 -59.93 0.20 -0.34
N ALA A 10 -58.89 0.17 -1.18
CA ALA A 10 -57.68 -0.61 -0.93
C ALA A 10 -56.78 0.17 0.05
N LEU A 11 -56.65 -0.32 1.25
CA LEU A 11 -55.73 0.20 2.27
C LEU A 11 -54.31 -0.34 1.95
N LEU A 12 -53.45 0.50 1.42
CA LEU A 12 -52.02 0.16 1.22
C LEU A 12 -51.30 0.29 2.56
N ALA A 13 -50.99 -0.83 3.22
CA ALA A 13 -50.14 -0.88 4.38
C ALA A 13 -48.69 -0.72 3.90
N LEU A 14 -48.11 0.47 4.11
CA LEU A 14 -46.70 0.76 3.87
C LEU A 14 -45.89 0.14 5.05
N ALA A 15 -45.41 -1.10 4.87
CA ALA A 15 -44.50 -1.71 5.81
C ALA A 15 -43.14 -0.97 5.66
N GLY A 16 -42.87 -0.07 6.59
CA GLY A 16 -41.57 0.57 6.73
C GLY A 16 -40.51 -0.49 7.06
N ILE A 17 -39.74 -0.89 6.06
CA ILE A 17 -38.52 -1.66 6.29
C ILE A 17 -37.51 -0.69 6.90
N GLY A 18 -37.44 -0.67 8.22
CA GLY A 18 -36.37 -0.05 8.95
C GLY A 18 -35.08 -0.79 8.57
N LEU A 19 -34.31 -0.24 7.64
CA LEU A 19 -32.92 -0.61 7.44
C LEU A 19 -32.19 -0.22 8.73
N GLY A 20 -32.12 -1.15 9.67
CA GLY A 20 -31.23 -1.04 10.81
C GLY A 20 -29.81 -0.94 10.25
N VAL A 21 -29.26 0.26 10.29
CA VAL A 21 -27.82 0.46 10.10
C VAL A 21 -27.19 -0.30 11.25
N ALA A 22 -26.67 -1.50 10.98
CA ALA A 22 -25.85 -2.20 11.97
C ALA A 22 -24.70 -1.25 12.31
N PRO A 23 -24.42 -1.00 13.61
CA PRO A 23 -23.27 -0.22 13.98
C PRO A 23 -22.05 -0.89 13.31
N ALA A 24 -21.29 -0.11 12.54
CA ALA A 24 -20.04 -0.60 12.01
C ALA A 24 -19.24 -1.09 13.23
N SER A 25 -18.97 -2.40 13.28
CA SER A 25 -18.08 -2.96 14.27
C SER A 25 -16.77 -2.20 14.13
N ALA A 26 -16.33 -1.54 15.20
CA ALA A 26 -15.03 -0.91 15.20
C ALA A 26 -14.02 -1.99 14.78
N ALA A 27 -13.40 -1.80 13.62
CA ALA A 27 -12.36 -2.70 13.18
C ALA A 27 -11.25 -2.62 14.23
N SER A 28 -10.92 -3.76 14.86
CA SER A 28 -9.80 -3.78 15.77
C SER A 28 -8.54 -3.63 14.93
N VAL A 29 -7.77 -2.58 15.18
CA VAL A 29 -6.43 -2.48 14.62
C VAL A 29 -5.63 -3.66 15.16
N SER A 30 -5.07 -4.45 14.25
CA SER A 30 -4.31 -5.65 14.59
C SER A 30 -3.09 -5.71 13.69
N TYR A 31 -2.06 -6.38 14.16
CA TYR A 31 -0.83 -6.63 13.42
C TYR A 31 -0.52 -8.12 13.43
N SER A 32 -0.03 -8.60 12.33
CA SER A 32 0.59 -9.93 12.19
C SER A 32 1.88 -9.81 11.40
N ASP A 33 2.90 -10.58 11.77
CA ASP A 33 4.12 -10.63 10.97
C ASP A 33 3.79 -11.05 9.54
N GLY A 34 4.34 -10.31 8.58
CA GLY A 34 4.01 -10.43 7.17
C GLY A 34 2.93 -9.43 6.69
N ASP A 35 2.36 -8.60 7.58
CA ASP A 35 1.52 -7.48 7.16
C ASP A 35 2.37 -6.35 6.59
N LEU A 36 1.82 -5.63 5.61
CA LEU A 36 2.37 -4.39 5.08
C LEU A 36 1.70 -3.19 5.73
N PHE A 37 2.50 -2.18 6.03
CA PHE A 37 2.05 -0.88 6.47
C PHE A 37 2.28 0.18 5.42
N LEU A 38 1.28 1.01 5.19
CA LEU A 38 1.43 2.30 4.54
C LEU A 38 1.66 3.35 5.62
N ALA A 39 2.75 4.09 5.51
CA ALA A 39 3.14 5.09 6.49
C ALA A 39 3.31 6.45 5.85
N PHE A 40 2.91 7.49 6.62
CA PHE A 40 3.14 8.89 6.31
C PHE A 40 3.82 9.56 7.49
N TYR A 41 4.82 10.40 7.22
CA TYR A 41 5.41 11.29 8.22
C TYR A 41 5.93 12.59 7.59
N ALA A 42 5.93 13.66 8.36
CA ALA A 42 6.41 14.97 7.90
C ALA A 42 7.66 15.39 8.65
N THR A 43 8.70 15.81 7.92
CA THR A 43 9.96 16.29 8.52
C THR A 43 9.86 17.72 9.05
N SER A 44 8.81 18.46 8.66
CA SER A 44 8.53 19.82 9.10
C SER A 44 7.04 20.16 8.96
N GLY A 45 6.63 21.34 9.36
CA GLY A 45 5.29 21.87 9.14
C GLY A 45 4.19 21.16 9.92
N SER A 46 2.97 21.16 9.38
CA SER A 46 1.81 20.50 9.97
C SER A 46 2.03 19.01 10.03
N GLY A 47 1.64 18.37 11.13
CA GLY A 47 1.74 16.92 11.31
C GLY A 47 3.14 16.39 11.63
N LYS A 48 4.19 17.25 11.75
CA LYS A 48 5.58 16.82 11.99
C LYS A 48 5.80 16.01 13.27
N SER A 49 4.85 16.04 14.18
CA SER A 49 4.90 15.28 15.45
C SER A 49 4.01 14.03 15.43
N THR A 50 3.56 13.64 14.26
CA THR A 50 2.56 12.57 14.13
C THR A 50 2.88 11.73 12.91
N ASP A 51 3.05 10.42 13.12
CA ASP A 51 3.06 9.42 12.04
C ASP A 51 1.64 8.92 11.80
N TYR A 52 1.28 8.72 10.53
CA TYR A 52 0.03 8.07 10.17
C TYR A 52 0.32 6.71 9.56
N LEU A 53 -0.12 5.66 10.23
CA LEU A 53 0.10 4.27 9.86
C LEU A 53 -1.21 3.58 9.49
N ILE A 54 -1.20 2.81 8.42
CA ILE A 54 -2.35 2.06 7.91
C ILE A 54 -1.91 0.63 7.63
N ASN A 55 -2.55 -0.36 8.26
CA ASN A 55 -2.29 -1.76 7.96
C ASN A 55 -2.98 -2.16 6.64
N LEU A 56 -2.20 -2.56 5.65
CA LEU A 56 -2.66 -3.02 4.35
C LEU A 56 -2.98 -4.53 4.34
N GLY A 57 -2.72 -5.24 5.43
CA GLY A 57 -2.82 -6.70 5.52
C GLY A 57 -1.62 -7.43 4.92
N SER A 58 -1.76 -8.73 4.73
CA SER A 58 -0.66 -9.61 4.36
C SER A 58 0.03 -9.25 3.05
N ALA A 59 1.37 -9.22 3.06
CA ALA A 59 2.22 -9.04 1.87
C ALA A 59 1.91 -10.07 0.76
N SER A 60 1.45 -11.27 1.13
CA SER A 60 1.07 -12.30 0.16
C SER A 60 -0.11 -11.88 -0.72
N THR A 61 -0.98 -10.98 -0.27
CA THR A 61 -2.07 -10.41 -1.07
C THR A 61 -1.52 -9.67 -2.28
N PHE A 62 -0.45 -8.91 -2.07
CA PHE A 62 0.22 -8.13 -3.11
C PHE A 62 1.10 -9.00 -4.00
N GLY A 63 1.83 -9.95 -3.40
CA GLY A 63 2.67 -10.90 -4.14
C GLY A 63 1.90 -11.86 -5.05
N ASN A 64 0.64 -12.14 -4.75
CA ASN A 64 -0.24 -13.00 -5.53
C ASN A 64 -1.22 -12.23 -6.43
N ALA A 65 -1.18 -10.90 -6.42
CA ALA A 65 -2.04 -10.10 -7.26
C ALA A 65 -1.69 -10.27 -8.74
N SER A 66 -2.70 -10.52 -9.58
CA SER A 66 -2.54 -10.69 -11.03
C SER A 66 -3.10 -9.51 -11.84
N SER A 67 -3.73 -8.56 -11.17
CA SER A 67 -4.31 -7.35 -11.77
C SER A 67 -4.20 -6.17 -10.81
N PRO A 68 -4.20 -4.93 -11.33
CA PRO A 68 -4.24 -3.74 -10.49
C PRO A 68 -5.44 -3.75 -9.55
N MET A 69 -5.24 -3.24 -8.33
CA MET A 69 -6.28 -3.12 -7.32
C MET A 69 -6.26 -1.75 -6.66
N THR A 70 -7.44 -1.19 -6.39
CA THR A 70 -7.61 -0.04 -5.51
C THR A 70 -7.74 -0.55 -4.08
N LEU A 71 -7.01 0.05 -3.15
CA LEU A 71 -7.04 -0.39 -1.76
C LEU A 71 -8.28 0.17 -1.05
N ASN A 72 -9.02 -0.71 -0.38
CA ASN A 72 -10.18 -0.32 0.42
C ASN A 72 -9.75 -0.09 1.88
N ILE A 73 -9.08 1.03 2.13
CA ILE A 73 -8.49 1.40 3.43
C ILE A 73 -9.19 2.61 4.08
N GLY A 74 -10.37 2.97 3.61
CA GLY A 74 -11.13 4.13 4.09
C GLY A 74 -10.76 5.43 3.40
N ASP A 75 -11.26 6.55 3.93
CA ASP A 75 -11.01 7.89 3.40
C ASP A 75 -9.71 8.47 4.01
N ILE A 76 -8.58 8.00 3.51
CA ILE A 76 -7.28 8.51 3.98
C ILE A 76 -6.98 9.91 3.45
N GLY A 77 -7.61 10.36 2.37
CA GLY A 77 -7.44 11.72 1.87
C GLY A 77 -7.88 12.77 2.88
N THR A 78 -9.04 12.56 3.53
CA THR A 78 -9.50 13.41 4.63
C THR A 78 -8.55 13.32 5.82
N ASP A 79 -8.08 12.14 6.20
CA ASP A 79 -7.11 11.97 7.29
C ASP A 79 -5.80 12.71 7.03
N LEU A 80 -5.32 12.70 5.77
CA LEU A 80 -4.11 13.42 5.35
C LEU A 80 -4.31 14.94 5.42
N VAL A 81 -5.48 15.45 4.99
CA VAL A 81 -5.85 16.87 5.13
C VAL A 81 -5.88 17.28 6.62
N ASP A 82 -6.53 16.49 7.46
CA ASP A 82 -6.71 16.81 8.88
C ASP A 82 -5.37 16.76 9.64
N THR A 83 -4.47 15.85 9.25
CA THR A 83 -3.18 15.64 9.92
C THR A 83 -2.11 16.57 9.38
N TYR A 84 -1.97 16.64 8.06
CA TYR A 84 -0.83 17.28 7.40
C TYR A 84 -1.19 18.61 6.70
N GLY A 85 -2.47 18.92 6.52
CA GLY A 85 -2.96 20.15 5.88
C GLY A 85 -3.49 19.91 4.48
N ALA A 86 -4.27 20.88 3.98
CA ALA A 86 -4.97 20.77 2.70
C ALA A 86 -4.03 20.68 1.46
N ASP A 87 -2.78 21.07 1.63
CA ASP A 87 -1.73 21.03 0.61
C ASP A 87 -0.82 19.80 0.68
N TRP A 88 -1.23 18.77 1.47
CA TRP A 88 -0.42 17.58 1.73
C TRP A 88 0.16 16.94 0.46
N ASN A 89 -0.61 16.91 -0.63
CA ASN A 89 -0.25 16.26 -1.92
C ASN A 89 0.80 17.01 -2.75
N THR A 90 1.28 18.16 -2.27
CA THR A 90 2.34 18.96 -2.91
C THR A 90 3.54 19.22 -1.99
N ARG A 91 3.50 18.72 -0.76
CA ARG A 91 4.51 18.98 0.27
C ARG A 91 5.78 18.18 0.00
N SER A 92 6.91 18.86 -0.08
CA SER A 92 8.24 18.22 -0.20
C SER A 92 8.81 17.70 1.12
N ASP A 93 8.20 18.05 2.23
CA ASP A 93 8.56 17.62 3.59
C ASP A 93 7.64 16.51 4.13
N LEU A 94 6.61 16.12 3.39
CA LEU A 94 5.75 14.97 3.70
C LEU A 94 6.17 13.76 2.87
N TYR A 95 6.49 12.69 3.56
CA TYR A 95 6.95 11.42 3.00
C TYR A 95 5.92 10.31 3.21
N TRP A 96 5.88 9.37 2.26
CA TRP A 96 5.05 8.18 2.36
C TRP A 96 5.79 6.96 1.83
N GLY A 97 5.46 5.79 2.36
CA GLY A 97 6.11 4.54 1.97
C GLY A 97 5.34 3.33 2.45
N VAL A 98 5.70 2.16 1.90
CA VAL A 98 5.15 0.88 2.34
C VAL A 98 6.29 0.00 2.84
N PHE A 99 6.09 -0.63 3.99
CA PHE A 99 7.06 -1.51 4.63
C PHE A 99 6.36 -2.70 5.30
N GLY A 100 7.12 -3.76 5.57
CA GLY A 100 6.66 -4.92 6.32
C GLY A 100 7.75 -5.94 6.52
N THR A 101 7.51 -6.91 7.38
CA THR A 101 8.48 -7.95 7.72
C THR A 101 7.84 -9.24 8.18
N THR A 102 8.53 -10.37 7.98
CA THR A 102 8.12 -11.68 8.50
C THR A 102 8.68 -12.01 9.87
N TYR A 103 9.62 -11.25 10.36
CA TYR A 103 10.28 -11.32 11.66
C TYR A 103 10.41 -12.74 12.28
N ASN A 104 11.61 -13.33 12.24
CA ASN A 104 11.95 -14.62 12.86
C ASN A 104 11.07 -15.83 12.49
N LYS A 105 10.13 -15.72 11.56
CA LYS A 105 9.27 -16.84 11.15
C LYS A 105 8.95 -16.84 9.66
N THR A 106 8.64 -18.01 9.14
CA THR A 106 8.12 -18.16 7.78
C THR A 106 6.66 -17.77 7.74
N VAL A 107 6.28 -16.92 6.79
CA VAL A 107 4.89 -16.50 6.53
C VAL A 107 4.54 -16.81 5.08
N GLY A 108 3.64 -17.77 4.86
CA GLY A 108 3.34 -18.24 3.51
C GLY A 108 4.58 -18.82 2.82
N SER A 109 4.97 -18.26 1.69
CA SER A 109 6.18 -18.62 0.94
C SER A 109 7.43 -17.82 1.35
N ASP A 110 7.28 -16.82 2.22
CA ASP A 110 8.38 -15.98 2.64
C ASP A 110 9.16 -16.62 3.77
N PRO A 111 10.48 -16.79 3.64
CA PRO A 111 11.30 -17.24 4.74
C PRO A 111 11.33 -16.23 5.88
N ALA A 112 11.73 -16.67 7.07
CA ALA A 112 11.98 -15.78 8.19
C ALA A 112 12.95 -14.64 7.79
N ASP A 113 12.80 -13.49 8.44
CA ASP A 113 13.59 -12.28 8.20
C ASP A 113 13.45 -11.73 6.75
N THR A 114 12.34 -12.00 6.06
CA THR A 114 12.02 -11.32 4.80
C THR A 114 11.53 -9.90 5.08
N VAL A 115 12.14 -8.93 4.41
CA VAL A 115 11.79 -7.50 4.50
C VAL A 115 11.07 -7.06 3.23
N TYR A 116 10.02 -6.30 3.38
CA TYR A 116 9.34 -5.57 2.32
C TYR A 116 9.58 -4.08 2.49
N MET A 117 9.90 -3.41 1.40
CA MET A 117 10.21 -1.98 1.40
C MET A 117 9.95 -1.36 0.05
N THR A 118 9.41 -0.16 0.07
CA THR A 118 9.25 0.64 -1.15
C THR A 118 10.52 1.40 -1.51
N LYS A 119 10.55 1.82 -2.77
CA LYS A 119 11.54 2.73 -3.32
C LYS A 119 10.85 3.69 -4.28
N PRO A 120 11.04 5.01 -4.15
CA PRO A 120 10.44 5.95 -5.09
C PRO A 120 11.01 5.73 -6.50
N GLU A 121 10.14 5.79 -7.49
CA GLU A 121 10.54 5.77 -8.89
C GLU A 121 11.35 7.04 -9.23
N SER A 122 12.31 6.93 -10.13
CA SER A 122 13.04 8.09 -10.66
C SER A 122 12.18 8.95 -11.58
N SER A 123 11.20 8.31 -12.22
CA SER A 123 10.10 8.92 -12.97
C SER A 123 8.96 7.92 -13.05
N ILE A 124 7.72 8.38 -13.05
CA ILE A 124 6.52 7.53 -13.05
C ILE A 124 6.58 6.51 -14.19
N GLY A 125 6.37 5.23 -13.83
CA GLY A 125 6.42 4.09 -14.75
C GLY A 125 7.83 3.54 -15.01
N THR A 126 8.85 4.01 -14.28
CA THR A 126 10.22 3.50 -14.39
C THR A 126 10.58 2.67 -13.19
N ILE A 127 10.51 1.35 -13.33
CA ILE A 127 10.88 0.41 -12.27
C ILE A 127 12.36 0.56 -11.93
N GLY A 128 12.64 0.82 -10.65
CA GLY A 128 13.99 0.95 -10.13
C GLY A 128 14.69 -0.40 -9.91
N THR A 129 15.99 -0.34 -9.60
CA THR A 129 16.72 -1.51 -9.11
C THR A 129 16.40 -1.71 -7.62
N GLY A 130 16.04 -2.93 -7.24
CA GLY A 130 15.78 -3.31 -5.85
C GLY A 130 17.00 -3.11 -4.95
N PHE A 131 16.75 -3.06 -3.64
CA PHE A 131 17.81 -3.04 -2.64
C PHE A 131 18.60 -4.33 -2.67
N THR A 132 19.90 -4.27 -2.36
CA THR A 132 20.73 -5.46 -2.23
C THR A 132 20.28 -6.27 -1.02
N ARG A 133 20.01 -7.55 -1.22
CA ARG A 133 19.62 -8.49 -0.16
C ARG A 133 20.80 -8.76 0.76
N ALA A 134 20.51 -8.89 2.05
CA ALA A 134 21.50 -9.27 3.08
C ALA A 134 21.21 -10.67 3.63
N THR A 135 22.07 -11.16 4.50
CA THR A 135 21.80 -12.37 5.29
C THR A 135 20.64 -12.13 6.27
N GLY A 136 20.01 -13.18 6.78
CA GLY A 136 18.99 -13.03 7.82
C GLY A 136 19.51 -12.20 9.02
N ASN A 137 20.75 -12.44 9.48
CA ASN A 137 21.36 -11.61 10.52
C ASN A 137 21.57 -10.15 10.08
N GLY A 138 21.89 -9.90 8.81
CA GLY A 138 22.07 -8.55 8.27
C GLY A 138 20.74 -7.79 8.13
N GLN A 139 19.63 -8.50 7.96
CA GLN A 139 18.29 -7.90 7.87
C GLN A 139 17.62 -7.76 9.25
N ARG A 140 18.06 -8.55 10.23
CA ARG A 140 17.38 -8.73 11.53
C ARG A 140 17.19 -7.45 12.33
N THR A 141 18.11 -6.51 12.29
CA THR A 141 17.95 -5.25 13.03
C THR A 141 16.76 -4.48 12.48
N TYR A 142 16.73 -4.27 11.15
CA TYR A 142 15.62 -3.59 10.49
C TYR A 142 14.29 -4.35 10.65
N ASP A 143 14.35 -5.66 10.51
CA ASP A 143 13.23 -6.59 10.68
C ASP A 143 12.64 -6.49 12.10
N ALA A 144 13.49 -6.46 13.14
CA ALA A 144 13.07 -6.28 14.53
C ALA A 144 12.47 -4.89 14.78
N ASP A 145 13.03 -3.85 14.17
CA ASP A 145 12.53 -2.49 14.30
C ASP A 145 11.12 -2.38 13.68
N MET A 146 10.91 -2.88 12.46
CA MET A 146 9.60 -2.87 11.82
C MET A 146 8.58 -3.75 12.55
N HIS A 147 9.00 -4.88 13.11
CA HIS A 147 8.16 -5.69 13.99
C HIS A 147 7.74 -4.91 15.25
N SER A 148 8.64 -4.11 15.83
CA SER A 148 8.34 -3.27 16.99
C SER A 148 7.32 -2.18 16.66
N VAL A 149 7.44 -1.54 15.49
CA VAL A 149 6.43 -0.59 14.98
C VAL A 149 5.08 -1.28 14.81
N GLY A 150 5.05 -2.47 14.21
CA GLY A 150 3.81 -3.25 14.03
C GLY A 150 3.13 -3.61 15.35
N ASN A 151 3.91 -4.04 16.36
CA ASN A 151 3.38 -4.31 17.69
C ASN A 151 2.84 -3.06 18.37
N ALA A 152 3.55 -1.93 18.25
CA ALA A 152 3.09 -0.66 18.77
C ALA A 152 1.77 -0.24 18.11
N TYR A 153 1.66 -0.34 16.78
CA TYR A 153 0.43 -0.08 16.04
C TYR A 153 -0.75 -0.89 16.61
N GLY A 154 -0.59 -2.19 16.85
CA GLY A 154 -1.63 -3.05 17.44
C GLY A 154 -2.02 -2.64 18.86
N ASN A 155 -1.13 -1.98 19.60
CA ASN A 155 -1.37 -1.54 20.98
C ASN A 155 -2.04 -0.17 21.08
N PHE A 156 -1.93 0.70 20.04
CA PHE A 156 -2.55 2.03 20.07
C PHE A 156 -4.08 1.97 20.02
N GLY A 157 -4.63 0.88 19.51
CA GLY A 157 -6.06 0.73 19.32
C GLY A 157 -6.58 1.64 18.19
N TYR A 158 -7.86 1.52 17.90
CA TYR A 158 -8.54 2.36 16.91
C TYR A 158 -8.55 3.82 17.37
N SER A 159 -8.01 4.72 16.55
CA SER A 159 -8.19 6.16 16.75
C SER A 159 -9.56 6.57 16.18
N SER A 160 -10.44 7.08 17.04
CA SER A 160 -11.74 7.59 16.61
C SER A 160 -11.65 8.89 15.79
N THR A 161 -10.43 9.40 15.59
CA THR A 161 -10.17 10.67 14.87
C THR A 161 -9.76 10.44 13.41
N VAL A 162 -9.61 9.20 12.97
CA VAL A 162 -9.30 8.87 11.57
C VAL A 162 -10.49 8.21 10.88
N ASN A 163 -10.61 8.44 9.58
CA ASN A 163 -11.66 7.87 8.74
C ASN A 163 -11.28 6.47 8.22
N SER A 164 -10.00 6.13 8.23
CA SER A 164 -9.55 4.79 7.92
C SER A 164 -9.85 3.82 9.06
N PRO A 165 -10.57 2.71 8.82
CA PRO A 165 -10.86 1.70 9.86
C PRO A 165 -9.62 0.92 10.30
N VAL A 166 -8.53 1.04 9.57
CA VAL A 166 -7.23 0.40 9.81
C VAL A 166 -6.10 1.42 9.92
N GLY A 167 -6.45 2.70 10.16
CA GLY A 167 -5.51 3.80 10.33
C GLY A 167 -5.27 4.12 11.80
N VAL A 168 -4.04 4.49 12.14
CA VAL A 168 -3.63 4.94 13.48
C VAL A 168 -2.76 6.19 13.35
N LEU A 169 -3.07 7.22 14.12
CA LEU A 169 -2.19 8.36 14.34
C LEU A 169 -1.31 8.08 15.57
N GLN A 170 -0.01 8.10 15.36
CA GLN A 170 1.00 7.82 16.37
C GLN A 170 1.82 9.09 16.62
N SER A 171 2.04 9.44 17.89
CA SER A 171 2.97 10.51 18.23
C SER A 171 4.42 10.03 17.99
N ILE A 172 5.27 10.87 17.42
CA ILE A 172 6.71 10.57 17.26
C ILE A 172 7.43 10.37 18.61
N ASN A 173 6.82 10.79 19.73
CA ASN A 173 7.34 10.55 21.07
C ASN A 173 6.88 9.22 21.69
N ASP A 174 6.02 8.48 20.98
CA ASP A 174 5.57 7.19 21.46
C ASP A 174 6.69 6.16 21.29
N GLN A 175 6.78 5.23 22.23
CA GLN A 175 7.75 4.16 22.13
C GLN A 175 7.48 3.32 20.87
N ASN A 176 8.49 3.11 20.06
CA ASN A 176 8.44 2.43 18.77
C ASN A 176 7.61 3.19 17.73
N ALA A 177 7.67 4.52 17.74
CA ALA A 177 7.16 5.34 16.64
C ALA A 177 7.87 4.99 15.33
N PHE A 178 7.14 5.10 14.22
CA PHE A 178 7.70 4.79 12.90
C PHE A 178 8.89 5.70 12.57
N GLU A 179 8.79 7.01 12.87
CA GLU A 179 9.86 7.97 12.61
C GLU A 179 11.15 7.61 13.33
N ASP A 180 11.10 7.11 14.56
CA ASP A 180 12.29 6.71 15.33
C ASP A 180 13.14 5.69 14.55
N TYR A 181 12.51 4.78 13.81
CA TYR A 181 13.20 3.75 13.06
C TYR A 181 13.58 4.18 11.64
N GLN A 182 12.83 5.10 11.04
CA GLN A 182 13.12 5.62 9.71
C GLN A 182 14.23 6.68 9.73
N THR A 183 14.37 7.43 10.80
CA THR A 183 15.37 8.49 10.93
C THR A 183 16.64 8.02 11.64
N VAL A 184 16.53 7.05 12.55
CA VAL A 184 17.65 6.48 13.31
C VAL A 184 18.16 5.22 12.64
N GLN A 185 19.30 5.32 12.10
CA GLN A 185 20.02 4.33 11.32
C GLN A 185 20.66 3.26 12.18
N ASN A 186 20.00 2.15 12.42
CA ASN A 186 20.56 1.09 13.28
C ASN A 186 20.96 -0.20 12.57
N GLY A 187 20.76 -0.31 11.25
CA GLY A 187 21.02 -1.54 10.53
C GLY A 187 22.32 -1.58 9.74
N ASN A 188 22.88 -2.75 9.57
CA ASN A 188 23.97 -3.03 8.63
C ASN A 188 23.53 -2.86 7.14
N ILE A 189 22.26 -2.54 6.90
CA ILE A 189 21.69 -2.33 5.58
C ILE A 189 21.54 -0.83 5.37
N THR A 190 22.65 -0.18 5.08
CA THR A 190 22.74 1.28 4.89
C THR A 190 21.79 1.85 3.83
N SER A 191 21.30 1.03 2.90
CA SER A 191 20.36 1.46 1.87
C SER A 191 18.91 1.59 2.36
N PHE A 192 18.54 0.97 3.49
CA PHE A 192 17.20 1.06 4.07
C PHE A 192 17.03 2.22 5.05
N THR A 193 18.09 2.83 5.39
CA THR A 193 18.22 3.71 6.54
C THR A 193 18.04 5.18 6.22
N VAL A 194 17.85 5.54 4.97
CA VAL A 194 17.58 6.91 4.58
C VAL A 194 16.17 6.96 4.00
N TYR A 195 15.27 7.66 4.69
CA TYR A 195 13.88 7.78 4.25
C TYR A 195 13.74 8.20 2.78
N SER A 196 14.64 9.05 2.28
CA SER A 196 14.67 9.46 0.88
C SER A 196 14.97 8.33 -0.11
N ASN A 197 15.47 7.17 0.36
CA ASN A 197 15.70 5.99 -0.47
C ASN A 197 14.51 5.02 -0.46
N THR A 198 13.67 5.10 0.57
CA THR A 198 12.58 4.13 0.83
C THR A 198 11.20 4.75 0.71
N MET A 199 11.11 6.07 0.77
CA MET A 199 9.86 6.81 0.78
C MET A 199 9.85 7.87 -0.31
N GLY A 200 8.70 8.06 -0.95
CA GLY A 200 8.45 9.17 -1.86
C GLY A 200 8.02 10.40 -1.08
N ASN A 201 8.23 11.60 -1.63
CA ASN A 201 7.65 12.82 -1.14
C ASN A 201 6.76 13.47 -2.20
N PHE A 202 5.74 14.16 -1.76
CA PHE A 202 4.74 14.73 -2.65
C PHE A 202 5.23 15.98 -3.42
N GLY A 203 6.31 16.61 -3.00
CA GLY A 203 6.97 17.68 -3.76
C GLY A 203 7.75 17.18 -4.96
N ASN A 204 8.01 15.88 -5.07
CA ASN A 204 8.66 15.26 -6.23
C ASN A 204 7.63 14.71 -7.21
N LEU A 205 7.12 15.58 -8.08
CA LEU A 205 6.10 15.24 -9.08
C LEU A 205 6.55 14.24 -10.15
N THR A 206 7.84 13.90 -10.22
CA THR A 206 8.37 12.99 -11.25
C THR A 206 8.35 11.52 -10.82
N GLY A 207 8.28 11.22 -9.52
CA GLY A 207 8.27 9.85 -9.02
C GLY A 207 7.83 9.70 -7.57
N GLY A 208 7.66 10.82 -6.83
CA GLY A 208 7.31 10.77 -5.40
C GLY A 208 5.94 10.19 -5.09
N THR A 209 5.04 10.10 -6.07
CA THR A 209 3.70 9.51 -5.96
C THR A 209 3.60 8.08 -6.49
N ALA A 210 4.73 7.49 -6.94
CA ALA A 210 4.83 6.11 -7.40
C ALA A 210 6.00 5.42 -6.70
N LEU A 211 5.70 4.32 -6.00
CA LEU A 211 6.66 3.60 -5.18
C LEU A 211 6.72 2.13 -5.58
N ASP A 212 7.88 1.69 -6.02
CA ASP A 212 8.16 0.28 -6.31
C ASP A 212 8.32 -0.50 -5.01
N LEU A 213 7.50 -1.53 -4.80
CA LEU A 213 7.63 -2.46 -3.70
C LEU A 213 8.64 -3.56 -4.03
N PHE A 214 9.62 -3.75 -3.16
CA PHE A 214 10.60 -4.82 -3.27
C PHE A 214 10.49 -5.78 -2.09
N ARG A 215 10.65 -7.06 -2.39
CA ARG A 215 10.75 -8.16 -1.43
C ARG A 215 12.20 -8.59 -1.30
N MET A 216 12.76 -8.48 -0.13
CA MET A 216 14.13 -8.87 0.21
C MET A 216 14.11 -10.11 1.10
N ALA A 217 14.02 -11.30 0.51
CA ALA A 217 14.27 -12.53 1.25
C ALA A 217 15.77 -12.63 1.61
N PRO A 218 16.14 -13.21 2.77
CA PRO A 218 17.53 -13.39 3.15
C PRO A 218 18.36 -14.06 2.05
N ALA A 219 19.60 -13.61 1.88
CA ALA A 219 20.53 -14.10 0.89
C ALA A 219 21.84 -14.58 1.54
N PRO A 220 22.63 -15.42 0.87
CA PRO A 220 23.96 -15.81 1.37
C PRO A 220 24.86 -14.58 1.61
N LEU A 221 25.81 -14.74 2.53
CA LEU A 221 26.83 -13.72 2.83
C LEU A 221 27.53 -13.29 1.53
N ASN A 222 27.76 -12.00 1.39
CA ASN A 222 28.36 -11.39 0.19
C ASN A 222 27.55 -11.58 -1.11
N SER A 223 26.29 -11.92 -1.00
CA SER A 223 25.38 -11.93 -2.17
C SER A 223 25.24 -10.52 -2.72
N GLN A 224 25.21 -10.40 -4.06
CA GLN A 224 24.86 -9.17 -4.79
C GLN A 224 23.47 -9.23 -5.37
N LEU A 225 22.63 -10.16 -4.90
CA LEU A 225 21.25 -10.32 -5.37
C LEU A 225 20.43 -9.10 -4.95
N ALA A 226 19.72 -8.53 -5.90
CA ALA A 226 18.72 -7.50 -5.62
C ALA A 226 17.44 -8.12 -5.04
N GLY A 227 16.65 -7.31 -4.35
CA GLY A 227 15.30 -7.67 -3.96
C GLY A 227 14.41 -7.88 -5.18
N ASP A 228 13.44 -8.77 -5.02
CA ASP A 228 12.46 -9.08 -6.05
C ASP A 228 11.43 -7.91 -6.14
N TYR A 229 11.20 -7.38 -7.34
CA TYR A 229 10.14 -6.42 -7.56
C TYR A 229 8.77 -7.10 -7.48
N VAL A 230 7.86 -6.54 -6.67
CA VAL A 230 6.52 -7.10 -6.40
C VAL A 230 5.44 -6.34 -7.16
N GLY A 231 5.61 -5.03 -7.32
CA GLY A 231 4.65 -4.15 -7.97
C GLY A 231 4.84 -2.71 -7.52
N THR A 232 3.99 -1.81 -7.99
CA THR A 232 4.08 -0.37 -7.70
C THR A 232 2.82 0.10 -6.98
N PHE A 233 3.00 0.80 -5.86
CA PHE A 233 1.96 1.59 -5.20
C PHE A 233 1.93 2.99 -5.81
N THR A 234 0.72 3.51 -6.04
CA THR A 234 0.51 4.92 -6.38
C THR A 234 -0.55 5.52 -5.48
N ILE A 235 -0.44 6.81 -5.24
CA ILE A 235 -1.44 7.59 -4.50
C ILE A 235 -1.81 8.81 -5.35
N ASP A 236 -3.10 9.11 -5.46
CA ASP A 236 -3.58 10.28 -6.16
C ASP A 236 -3.85 11.47 -5.21
N ASP A 237 -4.20 12.62 -5.80
CA ASP A 237 -4.47 13.87 -5.06
C ASP A 237 -5.67 13.79 -4.10
N SER A 238 -6.50 12.78 -4.23
CA SER A 238 -7.63 12.52 -3.32
C SER A 238 -7.30 11.51 -2.21
N GLY A 239 -6.08 10.96 -2.21
CA GLY A 239 -5.64 9.95 -1.25
C GLY A 239 -6.00 8.52 -1.64
N VAL A 240 -6.51 8.29 -2.85
CA VAL A 240 -6.79 6.93 -3.32
C VAL A 240 -5.47 6.22 -3.62
N VAL A 241 -5.24 5.11 -2.93
CA VAL A 241 -4.06 4.27 -3.12
C VAL A 241 -4.39 3.09 -4.02
N THR A 242 -3.55 2.87 -5.03
CA THR A 242 -3.65 1.71 -5.92
C THR A 242 -2.36 0.92 -5.90
N PHE A 243 -2.47 -0.38 -6.15
CA PHE A 243 -1.33 -1.27 -6.33
C PHE A 243 -1.41 -1.92 -7.72
N SER A 244 -0.34 -1.82 -8.48
CA SER A 244 -0.16 -2.47 -9.79
C SER A 244 0.89 -3.56 -9.67
N PRO A 245 0.51 -4.86 -9.75
CA PRO A 245 1.46 -5.97 -9.64
C PRO A 245 2.35 -6.07 -10.87
N VAL A 246 3.41 -6.85 -10.74
CA VAL A 246 4.27 -7.23 -11.89
C VAL A 246 3.39 -7.88 -12.96
N PRO A 247 3.45 -7.41 -14.22
CA PRO A 247 2.73 -8.08 -15.30
C PRO A 247 3.20 -9.53 -15.43
N GLU A 248 2.27 -10.48 -15.38
CA GLU A 248 2.63 -11.89 -15.57
C GLU A 248 3.35 -12.09 -16.92
N PRO A 249 4.44 -12.90 -16.98
CA PRO A 249 5.15 -13.17 -18.23
C PRO A 249 4.23 -13.68 -19.36
N GLY A 250 3.16 -14.40 -18.99
CA GLY A 250 2.13 -14.87 -19.91
C GLY A 250 1.35 -13.75 -20.60
N THR A 251 1.06 -12.66 -19.89
CA THR A 251 0.34 -11.51 -20.45
C THR A 251 1.20 -10.79 -21.49
N CYS A 252 2.48 -10.61 -21.21
CA CYS A 252 3.44 -10.01 -22.16
C CYS A 252 3.61 -10.86 -23.42
N VAL A 253 3.68 -12.18 -23.27
CA VAL A 253 3.76 -13.13 -24.40
C VAL A 253 2.47 -13.09 -25.24
N LEU A 254 1.31 -13.05 -24.61
CA LEU A 254 0.02 -13.01 -25.31
C LEU A 254 -0.14 -11.71 -26.12
N ILE A 255 0.22 -10.57 -25.55
CA ILE A 255 0.19 -9.27 -26.24
C ILE A 255 1.20 -9.27 -27.40
N GLY A 256 2.41 -9.78 -27.18
CA GLY A 256 3.45 -9.89 -28.22
C GLY A 256 3.03 -10.80 -29.37
N THR A 257 2.44 -11.96 -29.09
CA THR A 257 1.95 -12.90 -30.10
C THR A 257 0.75 -12.33 -30.85
N ALA A 258 -0.19 -11.67 -30.18
CA ALA A 258 -1.34 -11.02 -30.82
C ALA A 258 -0.89 -9.90 -31.77
N ALA A 259 0.07 -9.08 -31.37
CA ALA A 259 0.64 -8.03 -32.22
C ALA A 259 1.37 -8.60 -33.43
N ALA A 260 2.17 -9.67 -33.25
CA ALA A 260 2.84 -10.34 -34.34
C ALA A 260 1.84 -10.97 -35.34
N PHE A 261 0.77 -11.59 -34.85
CA PHE A 261 -0.28 -12.15 -35.67
C PHE A 261 -1.02 -11.07 -36.49
N LEU A 262 -1.31 -9.95 -35.87
CA LEU A 262 -1.94 -8.80 -36.52
C LEU A 262 -1.06 -8.24 -37.66
N LEU A 263 0.24 -8.13 -37.46
CA LEU A 263 1.19 -7.69 -38.48
C LEU A 263 1.25 -8.66 -39.66
N VAL A 264 1.20 -9.98 -39.44
CA VAL A 264 1.15 -11.00 -40.50
C VAL A 264 -0.13 -10.89 -41.32
N VAL A 265 -1.28 -10.69 -40.66
CA VAL A 265 -2.59 -10.55 -41.35
C VAL A 265 -2.61 -9.28 -42.20
N ILE A 266 -2.12 -8.15 -41.68
CA ILE A 266 -2.05 -6.89 -42.43
C ILE A 266 -1.13 -7.03 -43.66
N ARG A 267 0.02 -7.70 -43.49
CA ARG A 267 0.96 -7.93 -44.61
C ARG A 267 0.37 -8.81 -45.70
N ARG A 268 -0.35 -9.90 -45.37
CA ARG A 268 -1.05 -10.76 -46.32
C ARG A 268 -2.13 -10.00 -47.09
N ARG A 269 -2.92 -9.15 -46.45
CA ARG A 269 -3.95 -8.34 -47.11
C ARG A 269 -3.36 -7.34 -48.12
N LYS A 270 -2.20 -6.75 -47.84
CA LYS A 270 -1.51 -5.86 -48.80
C LYS A 270 -0.98 -6.58 -50.03
N ILE A 271 -0.55 -7.84 -49.88
CA ILE A 271 -0.05 -8.67 -51.02
C ILE A 271 -1.21 -9.12 -51.91
N GLN A 272 -2.41 -9.32 -51.37
CA GLN A 272 -3.58 -9.75 -52.16
C GLN A 272 -4.27 -8.60 -52.90
N ASN A 273 -3.99 -7.37 -52.53
CA ASN A 273 -4.58 -6.17 -53.18
C ASN A 273 -3.59 -5.40 -54.07
N ALA A 274 -2.38 -5.95 -54.30
CA ALA A 274 -1.37 -5.47 -55.24
C ALA A 274 -1.27 -6.43 -56.46
#